data_6ff5fe778994602d6cd62b193bb147d7
#
_entry.id   6ff5fe778994602d6cd62b193bb147d7
#
_cell.length_a   1.000
_cell.length_b   1.000
_cell.length_c   1.000
_cell.angle_alpha   90.00
_cell.angle_beta   90.00
_cell.angle_gamma   90.00
#
_symmetry.space_group_name_H-M   'P 1'
#
loop_
_entity.id
_entity.type
_entity.pdbx_description
1 polymer ?
#
loop_
_entity_poly.entity_id
_entity_poly.type
_entity_poly.pdbx_seq_one_letter_code
_entity_poly.pdbx_strand_id
1 'polypeptide(L)'
;EVVVYDRLVSAEILAMIPTGAILISVGKQPHNHPIPQPEINQLLVRLARAGRNVVRLKGGDPYVFGRGSEEAITLVENNVPFEVVPGITSASACSASVGMPLTHRGLATGVRYLTGRAWPIHRPPW
;
A
#
# COMPACT_ATOMS: atom_id res chain seq x y z
N GLU A 1 4.53 -1.10 19.66
CA GLU A 1 3.94 -0.90 18.32
C GLU A 1 5.02 -0.47 17.35
N VAL A 2 4.98 -0.98 16.10
CA VAL A 2 5.93 -0.64 15.03
C VAL A 2 5.13 -0.22 13.81
N VAL A 3 5.47 0.93 13.23
CA VAL A 3 4.85 1.41 11.99
C VAL A 3 5.89 1.37 10.86
N VAL A 4 5.63 0.54 9.86
CA VAL A 4 6.43 0.42 8.64
C VAL A 4 5.75 1.21 7.53
N TYR A 5 6.39 2.26 7.02
CA TYR A 5 5.76 3.18 6.08
C TYR A 5 6.63 3.48 4.84
N ASP A 6 5.98 3.86 3.75
CA ASP A 6 6.64 4.24 2.50
C ASP A 6 6.64 5.77 2.27
N ARG A 7 7.23 6.17 1.14
CA ARG A 7 7.39 7.59 0.78
C ARG A 7 6.09 8.34 0.49
N LEU A 8 4.99 7.62 0.20
CA LEU A 8 3.72 8.24 -0.17
C LEU A 8 2.87 8.63 1.04
N VAL A 9 3.31 8.27 2.23
CA VAL A 9 2.66 8.70 3.48
C VAL A 9 3.10 10.12 3.79
N SER A 10 2.15 11.03 3.97
CA SER A 10 2.45 12.44 4.25
C SER A 10 2.98 12.66 5.67
N ALA A 11 3.68 13.78 5.86
CA ALA A 11 4.23 14.15 7.17
C ALA A 11 3.13 14.38 8.22
N GLU A 12 1.97 14.90 7.79
CA GLU A 12 0.82 15.12 8.66
C GLU A 12 0.26 13.79 9.21
N ILE A 13 0.19 12.76 8.37
CA ILE A 13 -0.22 11.42 8.81
C ILE A 13 0.80 10.82 9.76
N LEU A 14 2.09 10.95 9.45
CA LEU A 14 3.16 10.47 10.35
C LEU A 14 3.13 11.17 11.71
N ALA A 15 2.79 12.45 11.74
CA ALA A 15 2.66 13.22 12.98
C ALA A 15 1.50 12.76 13.88
N MET A 16 0.53 12.03 13.35
CA MET A 16 -0.57 11.43 14.13
C MET A 16 -0.17 10.16 14.88
N ILE A 17 0.98 9.58 14.56
CA ILE A 17 1.45 8.34 15.19
C ILE A 17 1.90 8.63 16.61
N PRO A 18 1.49 7.82 17.60
CA PRO A 18 1.90 8.01 19.00
C PRO A 18 3.42 8.00 19.17
N THR A 19 3.95 8.88 20.02
CA THR A 19 5.39 9.07 20.25
C THR A 19 6.13 7.83 20.75
N GLY A 20 5.41 6.84 21.28
CA GLY A 20 5.99 5.55 21.72
C GLY A 20 6.13 4.49 20.63
N ALA A 21 5.66 4.75 19.41
CA ALA A 21 5.76 3.82 18.30
C ALA A 21 7.13 3.92 17.60
N ILE A 22 7.65 2.77 17.19
CA ILE A 22 8.88 2.69 16.38
C ILE A 22 8.50 2.92 14.92
N LEU A 23 9.14 3.90 14.27
CA LEU A 23 8.92 4.23 12.86
C LEU A 23 10.02 3.64 11.99
N ILE A 24 9.65 2.85 10.98
CA ILE A 24 10.57 2.25 10.01
C ILE A 24 10.17 2.71 8.60
N SER A 25 11.01 3.54 7.99
CA SER A 25 10.81 3.94 6.59
C SER A 25 11.34 2.85 5.63
N VAL A 26 10.50 2.44 4.68
CA VAL A 26 10.89 1.53 3.59
C VAL A 26 10.87 2.22 2.23
N GLY A 27 10.71 3.53 2.21
CA GLY A 27 10.55 4.32 0.97
C GLY A 27 11.85 4.54 0.19
N LYS A 28 12.92 4.96 0.83
CA LYS A 28 14.26 5.14 0.24
C LYS A 28 15.32 5.01 1.33
N GLN A 29 16.40 4.30 1.04
CA GLN A 29 17.62 4.36 1.85
C GLN A 29 18.52 5.56 1.44
N PRO A 30 19.46 6.00 2.31
CA PRO A 30 20.33 7.16 2.06
C PRO A 30 21.14 7.12 0.74
N HIS A 31 21.31 5.96 0.13
CA HIS A 31 22.04 5.76 -1.12
C HIS A 31 21.16 5.55 -2.36
N ASN A 32 19.93 6.06 -2.35
CA ASN A 32 19.03 6.16 -3.51
C ASN A 32 18.47 4.85 -4.10
N HIS A 33 18.67 3.70 -3.46
CA HIS A 33 18.06 2.45 -3.89
C HIS A 33 16.80 2.17 -3.08
N PRO A 34 15.64 1.90 -3.75
CA PRO A 34 14.44 1.45 -3.06
C PRO A 34 14.69 0.07 -2.46
N ILE A 35 14.17 -0.16 -1.24
CA ILE A 35 14.19 -1.49 -0.65
C ILE A 35 13.38 -2.44 -1.54
N PRO A 36 13.93 -3.58 -1.97
CA PRO A 36 13.20 -4.56 -2.77
C PRO A 36 11.95 -5.06 -2.02
N GLN A 37 10.84 -5.27 -2.76
CA GLN A 37 9.60 -5.73 -2.13
C GLN A 37 9.74 -7.03 -1.31
N PRO A 38 10.52 -8.04 -1.76
CA PRO A 38 10.74 -9.23 -0.95
C PRO A 38 11.37 -8.95 0.41
N GLU A 39 12.25 -7.95 0.51
CA GLU A 39 12.87 -7.55 1.78
C GLU A 39 11.86 -6.86 2.71
N ILE A 40 10.96 -6.04 2.14
CA ILE A 40 9.85 -5.42 2.90
C ILE A 40 8.95 -6.52 3.45
N ASN A 41 8.54 -7.48 2.61
CA ASN A 41 7.70 -8.59 3.01
C ASN A 41 8.34 -9.38 4.19
N GLN A 42 9.62 -9.71 4.07
CA GLN A 42 10.35 -10.42 5.13
C GLN A 42 10.53 -9.59 6.40
N LEU A 43 10.67 -8.27 6.27
CA LEU A 43 10.70 -7.37 7.43
C LEU A 43 9.40 -7.47 8.24
N LEU A 44 8.25 -7.42 7.57
CA LEU A 44 6.94 -7.54 8.22
C LEU A 44 6.81 -8.87 8.99
N VAL A 45 7.21 -9.98 8.35
CA VAL A 45 7.21 -11.32 8.98
C VAL A 45 8.12 -11.34 10.21
N ARG A 46 9.35 -10.83 10.12
CA ARG A 46 10.29 -10.81 11.26
C ARG A 46 9.76 -10.01 12.44
N LEU A 47 9.19 -8.83 12.17
CA LEU A 47 8.63 -7.97 13.22
C LEU A 47 7.44 -8.66 13.92
N ALA A 48 6.53 -9.27 13.15
CA ALA A 48 5.38 -9.98 13.70
C ALA A 48 5.82 -11.18 14.54
N ARG A 49 6.78 -11.99 14.05
CA ARG A 49 7.33 -13.14 14.79
C ARG A 49 8.10 -12.73 16.05
N ALA A 50 8.63 -11.52 16.10
CA ALA A 50 9.21 -10.94 17.31
C ALA A 50 8.15 -10.46 18.32
N GLY A 51 6.88 -10.77 18.10
CA GLY A 51 5.76 -10.41 18.98
C GLY A 51 5.38 -8.93 18.93
N ARG A 52 5.76 -8.21 17.87
CA ARG A 52 5.41 -6.80 17.70
C ARG A 52 4.01 -6.66 17.09
N ASN A 53 3.27 -5.66 17.58
CA ASN A 53 2.09 -5.17 16.88
C ASN A 53 2.58 -4.26 15.73
N VAL A 54 2.37 -4.71 14.49
CA VAL A 54 2.94 -4.08 13.28
C VAL A 54 1.85 -3.41 12.47
N VAL A 55 2.00 -2.14 12.18
CA VAL A 55 1.17 -1.40 11.23
C VAL A 55 1.99 -1.16 9.96
N ARG A 56 1.53 -1.70 8.82
CA ARG A 56 2.04 -1.36 7.51
C ARG A 56 1.25 -0.18 6.94
N LEU A 57 1.77 1.02 7.07
CA LEU A 57 1.11 2.26 6.65
C LEU A 57 1.45 2.58 5.20
N LYS A 58 0.41 2.78 4.37
CA LYS A 58 0.51 3.00 2.92
C LYS A 58 -0.31 4.21 2.50
N GLY A 59 0.10 4.88 1.43
CA GLY A 59 -0.74 5.91 0.80
C GLY A 59 -1.80 5.28 -0.09
N GLY A 60 -3.02 5.81 -0.06
CA GLY A 60 -4.14 5.30 -0.84
C GLY A 60 -4.73 4.00 -0.29
N ASP A 61 -5.22 3.13 -1.18
CA ASP A 61 -5.70 1.79 -0.81
C ASP A 61 -4.58 0.77 -0.98
N PRO A 62 -4.33 -0.11 0.02
CA PRO A 62 -3.22 -1.06 -0.03
C PRO A 62 -3.33 -2.09 -1.16
N TYR A 63 -4.54 -2.40 -1.63
CA TYR A 63 -4.77 -3.38 -2.67
C TYR A 63 -4.95 -2.79 -4.08
N VAL A 64 -4.95 -1.46 -4.22
CA VAL A 64 -5.04 -0.79 -5.52
C VAL A 64 -3.67 -0.20 -5.89
N PHE A 65 -2.91 -0.91 -6.73
CA PHE A 65 -1.54 -0.56 -7.17
C PHE A 65 -0.54 -0.31 -6.03
N GLY A 66 -0.85 -0.81 -4.82
CA GLY A 66 -0.06 -0.63 -3.61
C GLY A 66 0.83 -1.82 -3.24
N ARG A 67 0.84 -2.89 -4.04
CA ARG A 67 1.57 -4.16 -3.78
C ARG A 67 1.19 -4.84 -2.46
N GLY A 68 0.08 -4.45 -1.83
CA GLY A 68 -0.38 -5.04 -0.57
C GLY A 68 -0.70 -6.53 -0.68
N SER A 69 -1.09 -7.01 -1.87
CA SER A 69 -1.30 -8.44 -2.11
C SER A 69 -0.03 -9.28 -1.98
N GLU A 70 1.12 -8.76 -2.43
CA GLU A 70 2.42 -9.44 -2.30
C GLU A 70 2.84 -9.53 -0.82
N GLU A 71 2.61 -8.45 -0.05
CA GLU A 71 2.82 -8.43 1.40
C GLU A 71 1.90 -9.43 2.09
N ALA A 72 0.60 -9.44 1.75
CA ALA A 72 -0.40 -10.34 2.32
C ALA A 72 -0.10 -11.82 2.04
N ILE A 73 0.26 -12.18 0.81
CA ILE A 73 0.62 -13.56 0.44
C ILE A 73 1.78 -14.04 1.31
N THR A 74 2.83 -13.23 1.45
CA THR A 74 3.99 -13.58 2.28
C THR A 74 3.61 -13.77 3.75
N LEU A 75 2.69 -12.96 4.29
CA LEU A 75 2.20 -13.11 5.67
C LEU A 75 1.43 -14.42 5.83
N VAL A 76 0.53 -14.77 4.89
CA VAL A 76 -0.21 -16.04 4.90
C VAL A 76 0.74 -17.24 4.86
N GLU A 77 1.70 -17.25 3.93
CA GLU A 77 2.70 -18.32 3.79
C GLU A 77 3.54 -18.51 5.08
N ASN A 78 3.67 -17.48 5.88
CA ASN A 78 4.39 -17.51 7.15
C ASN A 78 3.49 -17.67 8.38
N ASN A 79 2.20 -17.93 8.20
CA ASN A 79 1.19 -18.07 9.26
C ASN A 79 1.13 -16.85 10.20
N VAL A 80 1.31 -15.65 9.65
CA VAL A 80 1.18 -14.38 10.38
C VAL A 80 -0.25 -13.87 10.19
N PRO A 81 -1.06 -13.74 11.25
CA PRO A 81 -2.39 -13.16 11.14
C PRO A 81 -2.29 -11.67 10.82
N PHE A 82 -3.17 -11.18 9.97
CA PHE A 82 -3.27 -9.76 9.62
C PHE A 82 -4.69 -9.39 9.23
N GLU A 83 -4.97 -8.11 9.23
CA GLU A 83 -6.16 -7.51 8.63
C GLU A 83 -5.76 -6.39 7.69
N VAL A 84 -6.63 -6.05 6.76
CA VAL A 84 -6.42 -4.94 5.82
C VAL A 84 -7.50 -3.90 6.02
N VAL A 85 -7.07 -2.70 6.38
CA VAL A 85 -7.95 -1.53 6.44
C VAL A 85 -7.96 -0.89 5.06
N PRO A 86 -9.11 -0.81 4.38
CA PRO A 86 -9.20 -0.17 3.07
C PRO A 86 -8.92 1.32 3.18
N GLY A 87 -8.42 1.89 2.09
CA GLY A 87 -8.15 3.31 1.97
C GLY A 87 -8.81 3.94 0.75
N ILE A 88 -8.59 5.23 0.56
CA ILE A 88 -9.11 5.97 -0.60
C ILE A 88 -8.04 5.93 -1.69
N THR A 89 -8.30 5.18 -2.77
CA THR A 89 -7.41 5.17 -3.93
C THR A 89 -7.39 6.54 -4.62
N SER A 90 -6.26 6.90 -5.23
CA SER A 90 -6.08 8.20 -5.89
C SER A 90 -7.14 8.49 -6.95
N ALA A 91 -7.64 7.50 -7.67
CA ALA A 91 -8.72 7.70 -8.64
C ALA A 91 -10.00 8.22 -7.99
N SER A 92 -10.40 7.64 -6.84
CA SER A 92 -11.57 8.12 -6.08
C SER A 92 -11.33 9.48 -5.45
N ALA A 93 -10.13 9.72 -4.91
CA ALA A 93 -9.78 11.00 -4.31
C ALA A 93 -9.77 12.15 -5.34
N CYS A 94 -9.14 11.93 -6.49
CA CYS A 94 -9.11 12.91 -7.59
C CYS A 94 -10.51 13.20 -8.14
N SER A 95 -11.29 12.16 -8.37
CA SER A 95 -12.68 12.27 -8.82
C SER A 95 -13.52 13.16 -7.87
N ALA A 96 -13.44 12.88 -6.58
CA ALA A 96 -14.15 13.65 -5.56
C ALA A 96 -13.68 15.11 -5.50
N SER A 97 -12.36 15.36 -5.59
CA SER A 97 -11.80 16.72 -5.47
C SER A 97 -12.17 17.64 -6.64
N VAL A 98 -12.46 17.08 -7.83
CA VAL A 98 -12.91 17.85 -9.00
C VAL A 98 -14.43 17.78 -9.21
N GLY A 99 -15.17 17.12 -8.31
CA GLY A 99 -16.63 16.99 -8.42
C GLY A 99 -17.11 16.14 -9.60
N MET A 100 -16.27 15.24 -10.13
CA MET A 100 -16.60 14.39 -11.26
C MET A 100 -16.78 12.94 -10.78
N PRO A 101 -18.01 12.41 -10.70
CA PRO A 101 -18.24 11.03 -10.25
C PRO A 101 -17.67 10.02 -11.23
N LEU A 102 -17.08 8.94 -10.71
CA LEU A 102 -16.52 7.83 -11.52
C LEU A 102 -17.64 7.00 -12.18
N THR A 103 -18.80 6.94 -11.58
CA THR A 103 -19.98 6.23 -12.10
C THR A 103 -21.21 7.11 -12.02
N HIS A 104 -22.18 6.87 -12.91
CA HIS A 104 -23.48 7.56 -12.89
C HIS A 104 -24.55 6.62 -13.45
N ARG A 105 -25.70 6.54 -12.75
CA ARG A 105 -26.82 5.72 -13.21
C ARG A 105 -27.26 6.16 -14.62
N GLY A 106 -27.32 5.21 -15.54
CA GLY A 106 -27.72 5.46 -16.93
C GLY A 106 -26.64 6.04 -17.86
N LEU A 107 -25.47 6.43 -17.33
CA LEU A 107 -24.37 7.00 -18.13
C LEU A 107 -23.08 6.16 -18.06
N ALA A 108 -22.64 5.82 -16.85
CA ALA A 108 -21.41 5.06 -16.65
C ALA A 108 -21.60 3.98 -15.58
N THR A 109 -21.54 2.72 -16.00
CA THR A 109 -21.80 1.55 -15.15
C THR A 109 -20.52 0.79 -14.77
N GLY A 110 -19.35 1.26 -15.22
CA GLY A 110 -18.08 0.60 -14.95
C GLY A 110 -16.92 1.58 -14.83
N VAL A 111 -15.90 1.15 -14.07
CA VAL A 111 -14.64 1.87 -13.90
C VAL A 111 -13.49 0.90 -14.17
N ARG A 112 -12.49 1.34 -14.92
CA ARG A 112 -11.26 0.59 -15.14
C ARG A 112 -10.09 1.42 -14.62
N TYR A 113 -9.33 0.87 -13.66
CA TYR A 113 -8.10 1.46 -13.18
C TYR A 113 -6.91 0.89 -13.95
N LEU A 114 -6.08 1.77 -14.50
CA LEU A 114 -4.88 1.41 -15.25
C LEU A 114 -3.68 2.11 -14.62
N THR A 115 -2.57 1.38 -14.47
CA THR A 115 -1.30 1.98 -14.09
C THR A 115 -0.50 2.37 -15.33
N GLY A 116 0.17 3.53 -15.30
CA GLY A 116 1.09 3.96 -16.35
C GLY A 116 2.44 3.23 -16.33
N ARG A 117 2.73 2.42 -15.31
CA ARG A 117 3.90 1.55 -15.30
C ARG A 117 3.63 0.33 -16.16
N ALA A 118 4.24 0.30 -17.34
CA ALA A 118 4.27 -0.91 -18.16
C ALA A 118 5.18 -1.96 -17.48
N TRP A 119 4.60 -3.01 -16.91
CA TRP A 119 5.27 -4.30 -16.89
C TRP A 119 5.32 -4.79 -18.35
N PRO A 120 6.32 -5.61 -18.74
CA PRO A 120 6.21 -6.35 -19.99
C PRO A 120 4.96 -7.23 -19.89
N ILE A 121 3.85 -6.69 -20.35
CA ILE A 121 2.61 -7.43 -20.45
C ILE A 121 2.83 -8.39 -21.61
N HIS A 122 2.92 -9.68 -21.34
CA HIS A 122 2.47 -10.64 -22.32
C HIS A 122 1.03 -10.23 -22.65
N ARG A 123 0.84 -9.55 -23.79
CA ARG A 123 -0.50 -9.26 -24.29
C ARG A 123 -1.17 -10.60 -24.50
N PRO A 124 -2.26 -10.93 -23.80
CA PRO A 124 -3.05 -12.07 -24.19
C PRO A 124 -3.51 -11.87 -25.63
N PRO A 125 -3.66 -12.94 -26.42
CA PRO A 125 -3.87 -12.89 -27.86
C PRO A 125 -5.28 -12.44 -28.28
N TRP A 126 -6.00 -11.69 -27.42
CA TRP A 126 -7.27 -11.07 -27.83
C TRP A 126 -7.17 -9.52 -27.85
#